data_07719d9b5616e8f2d7f1cf95d59d5a1d
#
_entry.id   07719d9b5616e8f2d7f1cf95d59d5a1d
#
_cell.length_a   1.000
_cell.length_b   1.000
_cell.length_c   1.000
_cell.angle_alpha   90.00
_cell.angle_beta   90.00
_cell.angle_gamma   90.00
#
_symmetry.space_group_name_H-M   'P 1'
#
loop_
_entity.id
_entity.type
_entity.pdbx_description
1 polymer ?
#
loop_
_entity_poly.entity_id
_entity_poly.type
_entity_poly.pdbx_seq_one_letter_code
_entity_poly.pdbx_strand_id
1 'polypeptide(L)'
;MLKMAGLGFTRLPRAVLPIYGTTLADTLGYTLMIPLLPVIVRQYHAADLMAGAMLSIPALCSTIAAPVWGTISDRIGRKPVIIAAQILSLLGYLLLALSHSLALVFLSRIVSGCGGGSLGAVESYVADVTQPEQRAFAYSLYGAVFGVAFIIGPAVSGTLLHDGVALPFFFATGLEAINIIFTALFVPRQTKSTQRRISIRESLEAAAMPGVRGVLIRQFLFIFAVVTFMANFSLFVDKTLHVSIAQAAYLLAATGAVGGLVLLAGVTPLARRIGDARTSQLGLLISTAGYVLLIFAHWGWAFTVGLVVWAVGAATAEPSLTTLLTKRADRSKRGAVMGISDAVNSAAMIVGPAIGSAMVGVQAPLVCGLSALASGVALFIHHDSKIGLGLWRNHRQAARR
;
A
#
# COMPACT_ATOMS: atom_id res chain seq x y z
N MET A 1 28.47 0.51 10.02
CA MET A 1 27.16 0.40 10.67
C MET A 1 26.32 -0.83 10.28
N LEU A 2 26.57 -1.55 9.20
CA LEU A 2 25.78 -2.69 8.70
C LEU A 2 26.18 -4.08 9.25
N LYS A 3 27.21 -4.18 10.06
CA LYS A 3 27.70 -5.44 10.68
C LYS A 3 27.09 -5.76 12.06
N MET A 4 26.24 -4.91 12.65
CA MET A 4 25.78 -5.06 14.03
C MET A 4 24.43 -5.76 14.21
N ALA A 5 23.78 -6.20 13.16
CA ALA A 5 22.48 -6.87 13.27
C ALA A 5 22.57 -8.38 13.02
N GLY A 6 23.43 -9.16 13.61
CA GLY A 6 23.38 -10.64 13.73
C GLY A 6 22.55 -11.49 12.73
N LEU A 7 22.03 -10.89 11.68
CA LEU A 7 21.36 -11.49 10.55
C LEU A 7 22.44 -11.83 9.52
N GLY A 8 22.80 -13.10 9.41
CA GLY A 8 23.63 -13.58 8.31
C GLY A 8 23.05 -13.04 7.01
N PHE A 9 23.73 -12.08 6.38
CA PHE A 9 23.39 -11.56 5.05
C PHE A 9 23.51 -12.73 4.07
N THR A 10 22.46 -13.51 3.94
CA THR A 10 22.29 -14.39 2.77
C THR A 10 22.16 -13.46 1.58
N ARG A 11 23.16 -13.46 0.70
CA ARG A 11 23.16 -12.65 -0.51
C ARG A 11 21.92 -13.02 -1.30
N LEU A 12 21.01 -12.05 -1.51
CA LEU A 12 19.85 -12.26 -2.38
C LEU A 12 20.33 -12.69 -3.77
N PRO A 13 19.60 -13.58 -4.44
CA PRO A 13 19.88 -13.91 -5.82
C PRO A 13 19.89 -12.65 -6.69
N ARG A 14 20.86 -12.52 -7.58
CA ARG A 14 20.96 -11.36 -8.49
C ARG A 14 19.69 -11.16 -9.33
N ALA A 15 18.93 -12.23 -9.56
CA ALA A 15 17.67 -12.20 -10.29
C ALA A 15 16.56 -11.35 -9.60
N VAL A 16 16.66 -11.08 -8.30
CA VAL A 16 15.67 -10.27 -7.56
C VAL A 16 15.87 -8.77 -7.78
N LEU A 17 17.11 -8.32 -8.00
CA LEU A 17 17.42 -6.89 -8.12
C LEU A 17 16.65 -6.17 -9.25
N PRO A 18 16.57 -6.73 -10.47
CA PRO A 18 15.80 -6.09 -11.54
C PRO A 18 14.32 -5.92 -11.20
N ILE A 19 13.71 -6.87 -10.48
CA ILE A 19 12.29 -6.77 -10.14
C ILE A 19 12.00 -5.64 -9.15
N TYR A 20 12.95 -5.30 -8.27
CA TYR A 20 12.82 -4.13 -7.40
C TYR A 20 12.89 -2.82 -8.19
N GLY A 21 13.76 -2.73 -9.20
CA GLY A 21 13.80 -1.59 -10.12
C GLY A 21 12.49 -1.41 -10.88
N THR A 22 11.96 -2.50 -11.40
CA THR A 22 10.65 -2.55 -12.07
C THR A 22 9.54 -2.09 -11.11
N THR A 23 9.48 -2.64 -9.91
CA THR A 23 8.47 -2.26 -8.89
C THR A 23 8.59 -0.79 -8.50
N LEU A 24 9.82 -0.27 -8.38
CA LEU A 24 10.03 1.15 -8.07
C LEU A 24 9.43 2.04 -9.15
N ALA A 25 9.69 1.76 -10.42
CA ALA A 25 9.17 2.54 -11.54
C ALA A 25 7.65 2.48 -11.63
N ASP A 26 7.04 1.29 -11.53
CA ASP A 26 5.58 1.09 -11.50
C ASP A 26 4.94 1.89 -10.36
N THR A 27 5.50 1.77 -9.16
CA THR A 27 4.96 2.45 -7.97
C THR A 27 5.16 3.96 -8.03
N LEU A 28 6.27 4.45 -8.59
CA LEU A 28 6.48 5.87 -8.84
C LEU A 28 5.41 6.43 -9.77
N GLY A 29 5.11 5.76 -10.88
CA GLY A 29 4.05 6.15 -11.80
C GLY A 29 2.69 6.25 -11.11
N TYR A 30 2.36 5.30 -10.24
CA TYR A 30 1.13 5.31 -9.45
C TYR A 30 1.08 6.45 -8.42
N THR A 31 2.12 6.60 -7.61
CA THR A 31 2.13 7.56 -6.49
C THR A 31 2.24 9.01 -6.96
N LEU A 32 2.85 9.25 -8.11
CA LEU A 32 2.92 10.55 -8.76
C LEU A 32 1.53 11.12 -9.07
N MET A 33 0.53 10.26 -9.30
CA MET A 33 -0.81 10.70 -9.66
C MET A 33 -1.66 11.12 -8.47
N ILE A 34 -1.38 10.62 -7.27
CA ILE A 34 -2.22 10.85 -6.08
C ILE A 34 -2.48 12.35 -5.83
N PRO A 35 -1.45 13.23 -5.79
CA PRO A 35 -1.65 14.65 -5.54
C PRO A 35 -2.32 15.41 -6.71
N LEU A 36 -2.37 14.82 -7.91
CA LEU A 36 -2.90 15.50 -9.11
C LEU A 36 -4.42 15.34 -9.29
N LEU A 37 -5.06 14.45 -8.56
CA LEU A 37 -6.49 14.18 -8.70
C LEU A 37 -7.38 15.42 -8.50
N PRO A 38 -7.13 16.28 -7.48
CA PRO A 38 -7.89 17.53 -7.33
C PRO A 38 -7.73 18.48 -8.52
N VAL A 39 -6.57 18.48 -9.19
CA VAL A 39 -6.34 19.30 -10.38
C VAL A 39 -7.27 18.87 -11.51
N ILE A 40 -7.33 17.54 -11.73
CA ILE A 40 -8.19 16.95 -12.78
C ILE A 40 -9.67 17.28 -12.49
N VAL A 41 -10.10 17.10 -11.23
CA VAL A 41 -11.48 17.40 -10.84
C VAL A 41 -11.85 18.86 -11.13
N ARG A 42 -10.96 19.80 -10.79
CA ARG A 42 -11.15 21.23 -11.07
C ARG A 42 -11.15 21.54 -12.57
N GLN A 43 -10.21 20.97 -13.32
CA GLN A 43 -10.08 21.19 -14.76
C GLN A 43 -11.36 20.81 -15.53
N TYR A 44 -12.06 19.75 -15.06
CA TYR A 44 -13.28 19.28 -15.69
C TYR A 44 -14.56 19.71 -14.94
N HIS A 45 -14.47 20.62 -13.97
CA HIS A 45 -15.61 21.06 -13.14
C HIS A 45 -16.42 19.89 -12.57
N ALA A 46 -15.74 18.80 -12.22
CA ALA A 46 -16.36 17.58 -11.72
C ALA A 46 -16.60 17.65 -10.19
N ALA A 47 -17.52 16.85 -9.68
CA ALA A 47 -17.74 16.74 -8.23
C ALA A 47 -16.54 16.10 -7.53
N ASP A 48 -16.27 16.50 -6.28
CA ASP A 48 -15.14 15.97 -5.47
C ASP A 48 -15.15 14.44 -5.38
N LEU A 49 -16.33 13.81 -5.35
CA LEU A 49 -16.49 12.37 -5.39
C LEU A 49 -15.72 11.70 -6.53
N MET A 50 -15.58 12.39 -7.67
CA MET A 50 -14.86 11.88 -8.84
C MET A 50 -13.37 11.69 -8.56
N ALA A 51 -12.77 12.50 -7.67
CA ALA A 51 -11.37 12.32 -7.27
C ALA A 51 -11.17 10.94 -6.60
N GLY A 52 -12.03 10.58 -5.67
CA GLY A 52 -11.98 9.26 -5.03
C GLY A 52 -12.28 8.13 -6.02
N ALA A 53 -13.26 8.31 -6.91
CA ALA A 53 -13.58 7.33 -7.94
C ALA A 53 -12.38 7.05 -8.88
N MET A 54 -11.58 8.07 -9.20
CA MET A 54 -10.35 7.93 -10.01
C MET A 54 -9.30 7.02 -9.36
N LEU A 55 -9.31 6.84 -8.05
CA LEU A 55 -8.44 5.88 -7.32
C LEU A 55 -9.15 4.55 -7.03
N SER A 56 -10.44 4.59 -6.76
CA SER A 56 -11.23 3.39 -6.47
C SER A 56 -11.39 2.48 -7.70
N ILE A 57 -11.56 3.07 -8.90
CA ILE A 57 -11.74 2.32 -10.14
C ILE A 57 -10.51 1.48 -10.50
N PRO A 58 -9.27 2.01 -10.50
CA PRO A 58 -8.08 1.18 -10.73
C PRO A 58 -7.96 0.03 -9.73
N ALA A 59 -8.24 0.28 -8.43
CA ALA A 59 -8.20 -0.75 -7.41
C ALA A 59 -9.23 -1.87 -7.67
N LEU A 60 -10.44 -1.50 -8.09
CA LEU A 60 -11.47 -2.45 -8.48
C LEU A 60 -11.06 -3.26 -9.71
N CYS A 61 -10.59 -2.61 -10.77
CA CYS A 61 -10.14 -3.26 -11.99
C CYS A 61 -8.94 -4.20 -11.72
N SER A 62 -7.98 -3.76 -10.90
CA SER A 62 -6.83 -4.57 -10.48
C SER A 62 -7.28 -5.82 -9.72
N THR A 63 -8.23 -5.68 -8.78
CA THR A 63 -8.76 -6.81 -8.01
C THR A 63 -9.46 -7.84 -8.91
N ILE A 64 -10.21 -7.38 -9.91
CA ILE A 64 -10.88 -8.26 -10.89
C ILE A 64 -9.86 -8.91 -11.84
N ALA A 65 -8.85 -8.16 -12.27
CA ALA A 65 -7.84 -8.63 -13.21
C ALA A 65 -6.81 -9.59 -12.57
N ALA A 66 -6.56 -9.49 -11.27
CA ALA A 66 -5.52 -10.25 -10.58
C ALA A 66 -5.63 -11.78 -10.75
N PRO A 67 -6.81 -12.44 -10.61
CA PRO A 67 -6.95 -13.88 -10.86
C PRO A 67 -6.65 -14.27 -12.31
N VAL A 68 -7.00 -13.39 -13.27
CA VAL A 68 -6.76 -13.61 -14.71
C VAL A 68 -5.26 -13.56 -14.97
N TRP A 69 -4.57 -12.51 -14.50
CA TRP A 69 -3.13 -12.37 -14.61
C TRP A 69 -2.37 -13.50 -13.92
N GLY A 70 -2.81 -13.92 -12.73
CA GLY A 70 -2.25 -15.07 -12.02
C GLY A 70 -2.33 -16.35 -12.86
N THR A 71 -3.50 -16.61 -13.46
CA THR A 71 -3.71 -17.79 -14.31
C THR A 71 -2.85 -17.77 -15.58
N ILE A 72 -2.76 -16.61 -16.24
CA ILE A 72 -1.92 -16.44 -17.43
C ILE A 72 -0.43 -16.58 -17.06
N SER A 73 -0.02 -15.95 -15.95
CA SER A 73 1.35 -15.98 -15.43
C SER A 73 1.85 -17.40 -15.12
N ASP A 74 0.97 -18.28 -14.61
CA ASP A 74 1.32 -19.67 -14.38
C ASP A 74 1.52 -20.48 -15.67
N ARG A 75 0.88 -20.06 -16.78
CA ARG A 75 0.96 -20.74 -18.08
C ARG A 75 2.14 -20.30 -18.93
N ILE A 76 2.32 -18.97 -19.08
CA ILE A 76 3.32 -18.39 -19.99
C ILE A 76 4.56 -17.84 -19.27
N GLY A 77 4.56 -17.88 -17.93
CA GLY A 77 5.65 -17.36 -17.09
C GLY A 77 5.39 -15.95 -16.55
N ARG A 78 6.16 -15.54 -15.54
CA ARG A 78 5.98 -14.27 -14.82
C ARG A 78 6.31 -13.06 -15.69
N LYS A 79 7.48 -13.07 -16.35
CA LYS A 79 8.00 -11.93 -17.11
C LYS A 79 7.07 -11.44 -18.22
N PRO A 80 6.50 -12.27 -19.11
CA PRO A 80 5.58 -11.80 -20.15
C PRO A 80 4.34 -11.12 -19.58
N VAL A 81 3.83 -11.59 -18.44
CA VAL A 81 2.67 -11.03 -17.77
C VAL A 81 2.99 -9.66 -17.17
N ILE A 82 4.14 -9.52 -16.52
CA ILE A 82 4.62 -8.23 -15.99
C ILE A 82 4.72 -7.20 -17.13
N ILE A 83 5.34 -7.57 -18.26
CA ILE A 83 5.45 -6.67 -19.42
C ILE A 83 4.08 -6.31 -20.00
N ALA A 84 3.17 -7.27 -20.14
CA ALA A 84 1.83 -6.99 -20.65
C ALA A 84 1.05 -6.03 -19.73
N ALA A 85 1.18 -6.19 -18.43
CA ALA A 85 0.58 -5.29 -17.45
C ALA A 85 1.20 -3.89 -17.48
N GLN A 86 2.51 -3.79 -17.62
CA GLN A 86 3.21 -2.51 -17.80
C GLN A 86 2.77 -1.78 -19.07
N ILE A 87 2.50 -2.50 -20.17
CA ILE A 87 1.95 -1.91 -21.38
C ILE A 87 0.57 -1.30 -21.11
N LEU A 88 -0.29 -1.96 -20.33
CA LEU A 88 -1.58 -1.40 -19.94
C LEU A 88 -1.42 -0.17 -19.04
N SER A 89 -0.48 -0.19 -18.11
CA SER A 89 -0.16 0.97 -17.27
C SER A 89 0.33 2.16 -18.12
N LEU A 90 1.25 1.92 -19.05
CA LEU A 90 1.74 2.91 -20.01
C LEU A 90 0.60 3.52 -20.82
N LEU A 91 -0.26 2.69 -21.41
CA LEU A 91 -1.41 3.15 -22.18
C LEU A 91 -2.37 3.97 -21.30
N GLY A 92 -2.58 3.56 -20.05
CA GLY A 92 -3.37 4.31 -19.09
C GLY A 92 -2.78 5.69 -18.80
N TYR A 93 -1.47 5.80 -18.55
CA TYR A 93 -0.80 7.08 -18.32
C TYR A 93 -0.81 7.98 -19.56
N LEU A 94 -0.58 7.40 -20.73
CA LEU A 94 -0.65 8.13 -22.00
C LEU A 94 -2.07 8.67 -22.28
N LEU A 95 -3.10 7.84 -22.09
CA LEU A 95 -4.49 8.26 -22.22
C LEU A 95 -4.83 9.40 -21.26
N LEU A 96 -4.28 9.36 -20.04
CA LEU A 96 -4.47 10.43 -19.08
C LEU A 96 -3.73 11.71 -19.48
N ALA A 97 -2.48 11.60 -19.96
CA ALA A 97 -1.70 12.75 -20.45
C ALA A 97 -2.39 13.47 -21.63
N LEU A 98 -3.05 12.70 -22.50
CA LEU A 98 -3.77 13.21 -23.66
C LEU A 98 -5.27 13.47 -23.39
N SER A 99 -5.71 13.35 -22.13
CA SER A 99 -7.14 13.47 -21.82
C SER A 99 -7.64 14.90 -22.03
N HIS A 100 -8.77 15.01 -22.73
CA HIS A 100 -9.51 16.25 -22.94
C HIS A 100 -10.98 16.12 -22.50
N SER A 101 -11.33 15.04 -21.84
CA SER A 101 -12.65 14.80 -21.28
C SER A 101 -12.59 13.92 -20.04
N LEU A 102 -13.55 14.08 -19.13
CA LEU A 102 -13.66 13.26 -17.93
C LEU A 102 -13.83 11.76 -18.26
N ALA A 103 -14.55 11.44 -19.34
CA ALA A 103 -14.72 10.07 -19.82
C ALA A 103 -13.37 9.42 -20.16
N LEU A 104 -12.49 10.16 -20.85
CA LEU A 104 -11.16 9.66 -21.20
C LEU A 104 -10.28 9.48 -19.96
N VAL A 105 -10.40 10.36 -18.94
CA VAL A 105 -9.75 10.18 -17.64
C VAL A 105 -10.19 8.86 -17.01
N PHE A 106 -11.49 8.57 -16.92
CA PHE A 106 -11.98 7.32 -16.36
C PHE A 106 -11.56 6.09 -17.18
N LEU A 107 -11.58 6.18 -18.50
CA LEU A 107 -11.07 5.10 -19.36
C LEU A 107 -9.59 4.82 -19.07
N SER A 108 -8.79 5.87 -18.92
CA SER A 108 -7.36 5.71 -18.53
C SER A 108 -7.19 4.98 -17.21
N ARG A 109 -8.10 5.23 -16.23
CA ARG A 109 -8.08 4.56 -14.91
C ARG A 109 -8.46 3.09 -15.01
N ILE A 110 -9.43 2.74 -15.85
CA ILE A 110 -9.80 1.34 -16.13
C ILE A 110 -8.63 0.61 -16.77
N VAL A 111 -8.03 1.17 -17.80
CA VAL A 111 -6.92 0.55 -18.55
C VAL A 111 -5.71 0.34 -17.64
N SER A 112 -5.28 1.38 -16.90
CA SER A 112 -4.14 1.25 -15.96
C SER A 112 -4.46 0.30 -14.80
N GLY A 113 -5.70 0.30 -14.30
CA GLY A 113 -6.13 -0.61 -13.25
C GLY A 113 -6.08 -2.09 -13.67
N CYS A 114 -6.44 -2.40 -14.90
CA CYS A 114 -6.27 -3.75 -15.44
C CYS A 114 -4.78 -4.19 -15.45
N GLY A 115 -3.85 -3.27 -15.68
CA GLY A 115 -2.41 -3.51 -15.55
C GLY A 115 -2.00 -3.79 -14.10
N GLY A 116 -2.53 -3.03 -13.13
CA GLY A 116 -2.19 -3.16 -11.70
C GLY A 116 -2.42 -4.56 -11.10
N GLY A 117 -3.29 -5.38 -11.71
CA GLY A 117 -3.51 -6.76 -11.28
C GLY A 117 -2.31 -7.70 -11.39
N SER A 118 -1.19 -7.26 -11.98
CA SER A 118 0.05 -8.04 -12.09
C SER A 118 0.92 -8.07 -10.83
N LEU A 119 0.61 -7.29 -9.80
CA LEU A 119 1.39 -7.25 -8.55
C LEU A 119 1.61 -8.66 -7.98
N GLY A 120 0.60 -9.52 -8.01
CA GLY A 120 0.72 -10.93 -7.63
C GLY A 120 1.73 -11.71 -8.47
N ALA A 121 1.95 -11.35 -9.75
CA ALA A 121 2.99 -11.96 -10.59
C ALA A 121 4.39 -11.51 -10.16
N VAL A 122 4.55 -10.25 -9.75
CA VAL A 122 5.80 -9.71 -9.20
C VAL A 122 6.15 -10.39 -7.88
N GLU A 123 5.21 -10.48 -6.95
CA GLU A 123 5.40 -11.16 -5.67
C GLU A 123 5.72 -12.64 -5.86
N SER A 124 5.01 -13.31 -6.77
CA SER A 124 5.28 -14.69 -7.12
C SER A 124 6.68 -14.86 -7.72
N TYR A 125 7.14 -13.90 -8.56
CA TYR A 125 8.49 -13.89 -9.09
C TYR A 125 9.53 -13.84 -7.97
N VAL A 126 9.36 -12.95 -7.01
CA VAL A 126 10.26 -12.85 -5.84
C VAL A 126 10.28 -14.17 -5.07
N ALA A 127 9.12 -14.80 -4.85
CA ALA A 127 9.05 -16.09 -4.18
C ALA A 127 9.71 -17.24 -4.96
N ASP A 128 9.61 -17.22 -6.30
CA ASP A 128 10.16 -18.26 -7.19
C ASP A 128 11.70 -18.20 -7.28
N VAL A 129 12.30 -16.99 -7.13
CA VAL A 129 13.76 -16.80 -7.21
C VAL A 129 14.47 -16.80 -5.87
N THR A 130 13.73 -16.82 -4.74
CA THR A 130 14.31 -16.77 -3.39
C THR A 130 14.11 -18.09 -2.64
N GLN A 131 15.11 -18.48 -1.85
CA GLN A 131 14.96 -19.60 -0.93
C GLN A 131 14.05 -19.23 0.25
N PRO A 132 13.37 -20.20 0.89
CA PRO A 132 12.43 -19.93 2.00
C PRO A 132 13.03 -19.04 3.11
N GLU A 133 14.30 -19.22 3.42
CA GLU A 133 15.03 -18.46 4.44
C GLU A 133 15.28 -17.00 4.06
N GLN A 134 15.34 -16.71 2.75
CA GLN A 134 15.61 -15.38 2.19
C GLN A 134 14.33 -14.59 1.95
N ARG A 135 13.18 -15.25 1.83
CA ARG A 135 11.89 -14.64 1.44
C ARG A 135 11.49 -13.47 2.33
N ALA A 136 11.62 -13.64 3.65
CA ALA A 136 11.26 -12.58 4.59
C ALA A 136 12.06 -11.29 4.35
N PHE A 137 13.36 -11.43 4.06
CA PHE A 137 14.22 -10.29 3.74
C PHE A 137 13.90 -9.72 2.36
N ALA A 138 13.65 -10.56 1.36
CA ALA A 138 13.26 -10.13 0.01
C ALA A 138 11.96 -9.31 0.03
N TYR A 139 10.93 -9.79 0.74
CA TYR A 139 9.67 -9.05 0.88
C TYR A 139 9.81 -7.76 1.71
N SER A 140 10.68 -7.73 2.71
CA SER A 140 10.94 -6.48 3.44
C SER A 140 11.60 -5.42 2.55
N LEU A 141 12.50 -5.82 1.66
CA LEU A 141 13.11 -4.92 0.68
C LEU A 141 12.09 -4.47 -0.38
N TYR A 142 11.20 -5.38 -0.81
CA TYR A 142 10.07 -5.06 -1.68
C TYR A 142 9.18 -3.97 -1.06
N GLY A 143 8.82 -4.10 0.22
CA GLY A 143 8.09 -3.06 0.95
C GLY A 143 8.85 -1.74 1.07
N ALA A 144 10.18 -1.77 1.23
CA ALA A 144 11.00 -0.57 1.27
C ALA A 144 10.99 0.19 -0.08
N VAL A 145 10.89 -0.52 -1.21
CA VAL A 145 10.74 0.07 -2.55
C VAL A 145 9.46 0.88 -2.66
N PHE A 146 8.35 0.36 -2.15
CA PHE A 146 7.09 1.12 -2.06
C PHE A 146 7.26 2.38 -1.21
N GLY A 147 7.89 2.27 -0.04
CA GLY A 147 8.15 3.44 0.82
C GLY A 147 8.94 4.54 0.10
N VAL A 148 9.98 4.18 -0.65
CA VAL A 148 10.78 5.12 -1.45
C VAL A 148 9.93 5.76 -2.55
N ALA A 149 9.10 4.99 -3.24
CA ALA A 149 8.21 5.51 -4.29
C ALA A 149 7.15 6.48 -3.73
N PHE A 150 6.61 6.23 -2.54
CA PHE A 150 5.67 7.14 -1.87
C PHE A 150 6.30 8.46 -1.40
N ILE A 151 7.64 8.52 -1.27
CA ILE A 151 8.37 9.77 -1.01
C ILE A 151 8.65 10.51 -2.33
N ILE A 152 9.24 9.80 -3.30
CA ILE A 152 9.74 10.40 -4.54
C ILE A 152 8.56 10.79 -5.46
N GLY A 153 7.54 9.95 -5.60
CA GLY A 153 6.44 10.18 -6.54
C GLY A 153 5.72 11.51 -6.32
N PRO A 154 5.17 11.78 -5.12
CA PRO A 154 4.56 13.07 -4.84
C PRO A 154 5.51 14.25 -4.97
N ALA A 155 6.80 14.12 -4.57
CA ALA A 155 7.79 15.18 -4.72
C ALA A 155 8.01 15.53 -6.19
N VAL A 156 8.20 14.53 -7.06
CA VAL A 156 8.34 14.71 -8.52
C VAL A 156 7.06 15.31 -9.12
N SER A 157 5.89 14.84 -8.67
CA SER A 157 4.61 15.39 -9.09
C SER A 157 4.49 16.89 -8.78
N GLY A 158 4.85 17.28 -7.55
CA GLY A 158 4.82 18.68 -7.12
C GLY A 158 5.74 19.58 -7.95
N THR A 159 6.94 19.11 -8.32
CA THR A 159 7.88 19.88 -9.15
C THR A 159 7.39 20.00 -10.59
N LEU A 160 6.96 18.91 -11.21
CA LEU A 160 6.53 18.90 -12.61
C LEU A 160 5.22 19.67 -12.84
N LEU A 161 4.38 19.80 -11.82
CA LEU A 161 3.12 20.52 -11.91
C LEU A 161 3.30 22.02 -12.22
N HIS A 162 4.45 22.60 -11.88
CA HIS A 162 4.76 24.01 -12.19
C HIS A 162 4.80 24.29 -13.69
N ASP A 163 5.19 23.31 -14.50
CA ASP A 163 5.34 23.44 -15.96
C ASP A 163 4.11 22.94 -16.73
N GLY A 164 3.06 22.54 -16.01
CA GLY A 164 1.78 22.15 -16.59
C GLY A 164 1.20 20.83 -16.08
N VAL A 165 -0.13 20.73 -16.12
CA VAL A 165 -0.88 19.59 -15.56
C VAL A 165 -0.60 18.28 -16.30
N ALA A 166 -0.31 18.32 -17.60
CA ALA A 166 -0.06 17.14 -18.41
C ALA A 166 1.37 16.56 -18.22
N LEU A 167 2.33 17.42 -17.82
CA LEU A 167 3.74 17.03 -17.75
C LEU A 167 4.02 15.86 -16.79
N PRO A 168 3.45 15.80 -15.57
CA PRO A 168 3.59 14.65 -14.70
C PRO A 168 3.11 13.34 -15.34
N PHE A 169 2.05 13.37 -16.16
CA PHE A 169 1.51 12.18 -16.81
C PHE A 169 2.37 11.73 -17.98
N PHE A 170 2.94 12.65 -18.76
CA PHE A 170 3.93 12.33 -19.78
C PHE A 170 5.21 11.76 -19.16
N PHE A 171 5.64 12.30 -18.02
CA PHE A 171 6.77 11.76 -17.26
C PHE A 171 6.49 10.32 -16.81
N ALA A 172 5.31 10.04 -16.24
CA ALA A 172 4.90 8.68 -15.86
C ALA A 172 4.88 7.73 -17.08
N THR A 173 4.39 8.22 -18.23
CA THR A 173 4.38 7.45 -19.49
C THR A 173 5.81 7.11 -19.94
N GLY A 174 6.71 8.09 -19.92
CA GLY A 174 8.13 7.89 -20.29
C GLY A 174 8.84 6.94 -19.32
N LEU A 175 8.61 7.11 -18.03
CA LEU A 175 9.15 6.23 -16.99
C LEU A 175 8.69 4.79 -17.20
N GLU A 176 7.42 4.57 -17.51
CA GLU A 176 6.86 3.25 -17.75
C GLU A 176 7.37 2.63 -19.05
N ALA A 177 7.59 3.43 -20.11
CA ALA A 177 8.22 2.95 -21.33
C ALA A 177 9.67 2.46 -21.07
N ILE A 178 10.44 3.21 -20.30
CA ILE A 178 11.79 2.80 -19.86
C ILE A 178 11.72 1.53 -19.02
N ASN A 179 10.73 1.43 -18.11
CA ASN A 179 10.52 0.29 -17.26
C ASN A 179 10.20 -1.00 -18.04
N ILE A 180 9.40 -0.91 -19.10
CA ILE A 180 9.12 -2.04 -20.01
C ILE A 180 10.41 -2.54 -20.65
N ILE A 181 11.24 -1.63 -21.18
CA ILE A 181 12.53 -1.97 -21.78
C ILE A 181 13.45 -2.60 -20.73
N PHE A 182 13.52 -2.00 -19.54
CA PHE A 182 14.31 -2.51 -18.42
C PHE A 182 13.87 -3.92 -18.03
N THR A 183 12.56 -4.14 -17.87
CA THR A 183 11.98 -5.47 -17.56
C THR A 183 12.31 -6.48 -18.66
N ALA A 184 12.19 -6.07 -19.93
CA ALA A 184 12.48 -6.93 -21.07
C ALA A 184 13.96 -7.36 -21.15
N LEU A 185 14.88 -6.49 -20.77
CA LEU A 185 16.32 -6.74 -20.85
C LEU A 185 16.86 -7.45 -19.60
N PHE A 186 16.48 -7.00 -18.41
CA PHE A 186 17.16 -7.37 -17.17
C PHE A 186 16.41 -8.37 -16.30
N VAL A 187 15.08 -8.49 -16.40
CA VAL A 187 14.34 -9.50 -15.64
C VAL A 187 14.49 -10.86 -16.31
N PRO A 188 15.10 -11.88 -15.65
CA PRO A 188 15.25 -13.20 -16.23
C PRO A 188 13.91 -13.88 -16.54
N ARG A 189 13.87 -14.66 -17.62
CA ARG A 189 12.72 -15.53 -17.89
C ARG A 189 12.67 -16.66 -16.85
N GLN A 190 11.51 -16.89 -16.29
CA GLN A 190 11.26 -18.01 -15.41
C GLN A 190 10.31 -19.00 -16.07
N THR A 191 10.71 -20.26 -16.07
CA THR A 191 9.88 -21.35 -16.52
C THR A 191 9.06 -21.88 -15.35
N LYS A 192 7.75 -21.86 -15.51
CA LYS A 192 6.68 -22.51 -14.71
C LYS A 192 6.85 -22.49 -13.19
N SER A 193 5.88 -21.87 -12.52
CA SER A 193 5.74 -21.94 -11.06
C SER A 193 5.33 -23.35 -10.62
N THR A 194 6.01 -23.85 -9.59
CA THR A 194 5.62 -25.08 -8.87
C THR A 194 4.75 -24.78 -7.64
N GLN A 195 4.35 -23.52 -7.44
CA GLN A 195 3.58 -23.14 -6.27
C GLN A 195 2.15 -23.67 -6.35
N ARG A 196 1.70 -24.29 -5.25
CA ARG A 196 0.32 -24.75 -5.07
C ARG A 196 -0.61 -23.53 -5.08
N ARG A 197 -1.62 -23.56 -5.95
CA ARG A 197 -2.70 -22.57 -5.93
C ARG A 197 -3.49 -22.68 -4.64
N ILE A 198 -3.63 -21.56 -3.94
CA ILE A 198 -4.51 -21.47 -2.79
C ILE A 198 -5.92 -21.23 -3.31
N SER A 199 -6.87 -22.05 -2.90
CA SER A 199 -8.26 -21.89 -3.30
C SER A 199 -8.93 -20.76 -2.51
N ILE A 200 -9.97 -20.13 -3.09
CA ILE A 200 -10.80 -19.14 -2.40
C ILE A 200 -11.39 -19.73 -1.12
N ARG A 201 -11.79 -21.01 -1.16
CA ARG A 201 -12.31 -21.73 0.00
C ARG A 201 -11.27 -21.83 1.12
N GLU A 202 -10.04 -22.20 0.78
CA GLU A 202 -8.93 -22.26 1.77
C GLU A 202 -8.67 -20.88 2.40
N SER A 203 -8.76 -19.81 1.62
CA SER A 203 -8.62 -18.42 2.12
C SER A 203 -9.77 -18.03 3.05
N LEU A 204 -11.01 -18.36 2.73
CA LEU A 204 -12.17 -18.10 3.58
C LEU A 204 -12.13 -18.91 4.87
N GLU A 205 -11.74 -20.19 4.81
CA GLU A 205 -11.54 -21.02 5.99
C GLU A 205 -10.43 -20.46 6.88
N ALA A 206 -9.34 -19.93 6.28
CA ALA A 206 -8.27 -19.26 7.02
C ALA A 206 -8.75 -17.96 7.69
N ALA A 207 -9.60 -17.17 7.03
CA ALA A 207 -10.19 -15.96 7.60
C ALA A 207 -11.09 -16.25 8.81
N ALA A 208 -11.77 -17.41 8.82
CA ALA A 208 -12.65 -17.82 9.92
C ALA A 208 -11.88 -18.35 11.15
N MET A 209 -10.56 -18.54 11.05
CA MET A 209 -9.76 -19.07 12.17
C MET A 209 -9.82 -18.13 13.38
N PRO A 210 -9.99 -18.70 14.60
CA PRO A 210 -9.92 -17.91 15.83
C PRO A 210 -8.61 -17.12 15.94
N GLY A 211 -8.70 -15.84 16.24
CA GLY A 211 -7.55 -14.93 16.33
C GLY A 211 -7.06 -14.34 14.99
N VAL A 212 -7.36 -14.92 13.83
CA VAL A 212 -7.07 -14.33 12.51
C VAL A 212 -8.15 -13.30 12.15
N ARG A 213 -9.41 -13.65 12.33
CA ARG A 213 -10.56 -12.77 12.01
C ARG A 213 -10.47 -11.40 12.67
N GLY A 214 -10.15 -11.34 13.96
CA GLY A 214 -10.01 -10.06 14.68
C GLY A 214 -8.89 -9.19 14.14
N VAL A 215 -7.75 -9.81 13.74
CA VAL A 215 -6.64 -9.06 13.13
C VAL A 215 -7.00 -8.57 11.73
N LEU A 216 -7.70 -9.38 10.92
CA LEU A 216 -8.17 -8.96 9.57
C LEU A 216 -9.14 -7.78 9.65
N ILE A 217 -10.08 -7.77 10.60
CA ILE A 217 -11.00 -6.63 10.78
C ILE A 217 -10.23 -5.38 11.20
N ARG A 218 -9.27 -5.52 12.13
CA ARG A 218 -8.38 -4.40 12.52
C ARG A 218 -7.58 -3.88 11.34
N GLN A 219 -7.04 -4.77 10.52
CA GLN A 219 -6.28 -4.41 9.32
C GLN A 219 -7.16 -3.69 8.30
N PHE A 220 -8.38 -4.20 8.05
CA PHE A 220 -9.34 -3.52 7.17
C PHE A 220 -9.61 -2.09 7.62
N LEU A 221 -9.99 -1.91 8.89
CA LEU A 221 -10.31 -0.59 9.44
C LEU A 221 -9.11 0.36 9.42
N PHE A 222 -7.92 -0.16 9.70
CA PHE A 222 -6.69 0.62 9.64
C PHE A 222 -6.35 1.04 8.21
N ILE A 223 -6.31 0.09 7.26
CA ILE A 223 -6.02 0.39 5.86
C ILE A 223 -7.10 1.30 5.26
N PHE A 224 -8.37 1.04 5.58
CA PHE A 224 -9.48 1.93 5.19
C PHE A 224 -9.24 3.37 5.67
N ALA A 225 -8.86 3.56 6.94
CA ALA A 225 -8.56 4.89 7.48
C ALA A 225 -7.37 5.56 6.74
N VAL A 226 -6.28 4.82 6.52
CA VAL A 226 -5.08 5.32 5.84
C VAL A 226 -5.39 5.69 4.40
N VAL A 227 -6.02 4.79 3.64
CA VAL A 227 -6.30 5.02 2.21
C VAL A 227 -7.34 6.11 2.01
N THR A 228 -8.38 6.17 2.86
CA THR A 228 -9.38 7.24 2.86
C THR A 228 -8.73 8.60 3.04
N PHE A 229 -7.81 8.74 3.99
CA PHE A 229 -7.10 9.99 4.25
C PHE A 229 -6.08 10.31 3.14
N MET A 230 -5.19 9.36 2.79
CA MET A 230 -4.13 9.61 1.81
C MET A 230 -4.66 9.93 0.42
N ALA A 231 -5.69 9.21 -0.01
CA ALA A 231 -6.32 9.44 -1.32
C ALA A 231 -6.92 10.84 -1.45
N ASN A 232 -7.41 11.38 -0.35
CA ASN A 232 -8.08 12.68 -0.30
C ASN A 232 -7.21 13.78 0.31
N PHE A 233 -5.96 13.48 0.62
CA PHE A 233 -5.04 14.37 1.32
C PHE A 233 -4.91 15.74 0.62
N SER A 234 -4.61 15.75 -0.67
CA SER A 234 -4.41 16.99 -1.43
C SER A 234 -5.69 17.83 -1.49
N LEU A 235 -6.86 17.19 -1.63
CA LEU A 235 -8.15 17.87 -1.64
C LEU A 235 -8.49 18.44 -0.24
N PHE A 236 -8.17 17.69 0.81
CA PHE A 236 -8.35 18.11 2.19
C PHE A 236 -7.47 19.33 2.53
N VAL A 237 -6.18 19.26 2.22
CA VAL A 237 -5.21 20.32 2.52
C VAL A 237 -5.54 21.61 1.75
N ASP A 238 -5.92 21.47 0.48
CA ASP A 238 -6.35 22.58 -0.36
C ASP A 238 -7.58 23.32 0.23
N LYS A 239 -8.62 22.58 0.63
CA LYS A 239 -9.83 23.16 1.21
C LYS A 239 -9.64 23.70 2.64
N THR A 240 -8.69 23.16 3.41
CA THR A 240 -8.51 23.52 4.82
C THR A 240 -7.46 24.61 5.01
N LEU A 241 -6.35 24.52 4.30
CA LEU A 241 -5.20 25.43 4.46
C LEU A 241 -5.03 26.38 3.26
N HIS A 242 -5.81 26.20 2.20
CA HIS A 242 -5.71 27.00 0.96
C HIS A 242 -4.30 27.03 0.36
N VAL A 243 -3.53 25.95 0.51
CA VAL A 243 -2.18 25.80 -0.04
C VAL A 243 -2.25 25.21 -1.45
N SER A 244 -1.21 25.49 -2.23
CA SER A 244 -1.13 24.95 -3.60
C SER A 244 -1.03 23.41 -3.60
N ILE A 245 -1.48 22.79 -4.69
CA ILE A 245 -1.40 21.33 -4.86
C ILE A 245 0.05 20.84 -4.87
N ALA A 246 0.99 21.66 -5.39
CA ALA A 246 2.41 21.36 -5.30
C ALA A 246 2.90 21.29 -3.84
N GLN A 247 2.48 22.23 -3.01
CA GLN A 247 2.80 22.20 -1.56
C GLN A 247 2.16 20.99 -0.87
N ALA A 248 0.92 20.65 -1.21
CA ALA A 248 0.28 19.42 -0.72
C ALA A 248 1.06 18.16 -1.11
N ALA A 249 1.60 18.11 -2.33
CA ALA A 249 2.45 17.01 -2.80
C ALA A 249 3.75 16.90 -1.98
N TYR A 250 4.41 18.03 -1.69
CA TYR A 250 5.61 18.03 -0.83
C TYR A 250 5.31 17.63 0.62
N LEU A 251 4.17 18.03 1.16
CA LEU A 251 3.72 17.58 2.49
C LEU A 251 3.50 16.08 2.51
N LEU A 252 2.90 15.52 1.45
CA LEU A 252 2.72 14.08 1.33
C LEU A 252 4.06 13.34 1.23
N ALA A 253 5.02 13.86 0.46
CA ALA A 253 6.37 13.32 0.39
C ALA A 253 7.08 13.35 1.76
N ALA A 254 6.93 14.46 2.51
CA ALA A 254 7.51 14.59 3.86
C ALA A 254 6.93 13.57 4.83
N THR A 255 5.62 13.27 4.76
CA THR A 255 5.01 12.20 5.59
C THR A 255 5.57 10.82 5.25
N GLY A 256 5.77 10.54 3.98
CA GLY A 256 6.45 9.32 3.52
C GLY A 256 7.85 9.20 4.11
N ALA A 257 8.62 10.30 4.13
CA ALA A 257 9.97 10.33 4.71
C ALA A 257 9.94 10.08 6.23
N VAL A 258 9.03 10.71 6.96
CA VAL A 258 8.84 10.46 8.41
C VAL A 258 8.47 8.99 8.65
N GLY A 259 7.51 8.45 7.91
CA GLY A 259 7.11 7.05 8.01
C GLY A 259 8.28 6.09 7.72
N GLY A 260 9.06 6.36 6.68
CA GLY A 260 10.27 5.59 6.33
C GLY A 260 11.31 5.59 7.44
N LEU A 261 11.60 6.74 8.06
CA LEU A 261 12.51 6.86 9.19
C LEU A 261 12.03 6.07 10.41
N VAL A 262 10.74 6.14 10.73
CA VAL A 262 10.12 5.39 11.83
C VAL A 262 10.22 3.89 11.58
N LEU A 263 9.94 3.44 10.35
CA LEU A 263 10.04 2.04 9.96
C LEU A 263 11.46 1.50 10.11
N LEU A 264 12.46 2.26 9.66
CA LEU A 264 13.87 1.86 9.70
C LEU A 264 14.44 1.86 11.12
N ALA A 265 14.11 2.87 11.93
CA ALA A 265 14.78 3.10 13.21
C ALA A 265 13.97 2.62 14.43
N GLY A 266 12.64 2.57 14.34
CA GLY A 266 11.78 2.48 15.54
C GLY A 266 10.97 1.21 15.68
N VAL A 267 10.35 0.71 14.62
CA VAL A 267 9.32 -0.34 14.72
C VAL A 267 9.89 -1.68 15.19
N THR A 268 10.99 -2.12 14.58
CA THR A 268 11.60 -3.41 14.94
C THR A 268 12.10 -3.48 16.38
N PRO A 269 12.88 -2.50 16.91
CA PRO A 269 13.27 -2.46 18.31
C PRO A 269 12.07 -2.40 19.26
N LEU A 270 11.06 -1.61 18.92
CA LEU A 270 9.85 -1.48 19.73
C LEU A 270 9.09 -2.81 19.80
N ALA A 271 8.87 -3.44 18.65
CA ALA A 271 8.17 -4.73 18.58
C ALA A 271 8.91 -5.85 19.32
N ARG A 272 10.26 -5.81 19.35
CA ARG A 272 11.07 -6.75 20.16
C ARG A 272 10.90 -6.51 21.66
N ARG A 273 10.72 -5.26 22.12
CA ARG A 273 10.59 -4.92 23.55
C ARG A 273 9.21 -5.20 24.11
N ILE A 274 8.15 -4.78 23.42
CA ILE A 274 6.77 -4.82 23.94
C ILE A 274 5.86 -5.82 23.22
N GLY A 275 6.34 -6.44 22.13
CA GLY A 275 5.62 -7.41 21.31
C GLY A 275 4.74 -6.75 20.23
N ASP A 276 4.49 -7.47 19.13
CA ASP A 276 3.77 -6.94 17.96
C ASP A 276 2.34 -6.48 18.28
N ALA A 277 1.66 -7.17 19.19
CA ALA A 277 0.29 -6.82 19.60
C ALA A 277 0.22 -5.42 20.23
N ARG A 278 1.09 -5.13 21.19
CA ARG A 278 1.16 -3.82 21.84
C ARG A 278 1.68 -2.75 20.89
N THR A 279 2.65 -3.10 20.03
CA THR A 279 3.19 -2.18 19.02
C THR A 279 2.10 -1.76 18.03
N SER A 280 1.28 -2.70 17.55
CA SER A 280 0.14 -2.37 16.68
C SER A 280 -0.91 -1.51 17.38
N GLN A 281 -1.20 -1.77 18.66
CA GLN A 281 -2.13 -0.94 19.44
C GLN A 281 -1.60 0.49 19.62
N LEU A 282 -0.32 0.65 19.96
CA LEU A 282 0.32 1.96 20.05
C LEU A 282 0.29 2.70 18.71
N GLY A 283 0.62 2.00 17.62
CA GLY A 283 0.55 2.59 16.28
C GLY A 283 -0.87 3.09 15.92
N LEU A 284 -1.89 2.28 16.19
CA LEU A 284 -3.30 2.66 16.00
C LEU A 284 -3.70 3.85 16.88
N LEU A 285 -3.28 3.87 18.15
CA LEU A 285 -3.57 4.97 19.07
C LEU A 285 -2.94 6.27 18.58
N ILE A 286 -1.66 6.24 18.22
CA ILE A 286 -0.91 7.40 17.71
C ILE A 286 -1.52 7.87 16.38
N SER A 287 -1.85 6.96 15.46
CA SER A 287 -2.50 7.29 14.19
C SER A 287 -3.87 7.95 14.42
N THR A 288 -4.70 7.40 15.32
CA THR A 288 -6.00 7.98 15.70
C THR A 288 -5.83 9.38 16.28
N ALA A 289 -4.86 9.57 17.19
CA ALA A 289 -4.56 10.88 17.75
C ALA A 289 -4.13 11.89 16.65
N GLY A 290 -3.32 11.43 15.68
CA GLY A 290 -2.95 12.25 14.52
C GLY A 290 -4.16 12.70 13.70
N TYR A 291 -5.08 11.80 13.39
CA TYR A 291 -6.32 12.17 12.69
C TYR A 291 -7.17 13.16 13.49
N VAL A 292 -7.31 12.96 14.81
CA VAL A 292 -8.05 13.89 15.69
C VAL A 292 -7.40 15.26 15.70
N LEU A 293 -6.07 15.35 15.81
CA LEU A 293 -5.34 16.63 15.72
C LEU A 293 -5.60 17.31 14.37
N LEU A 294 -5.64 16.56 13.26
CA LEU A 294 -5.90 17.11 11.93
C LEU A 294 -7.32 17.65 11.74
N ILE A 295 -8.33 17.17 12.48
CA ILE A 295 -9.69 17.73 12.46
C ILE A 295 -9.67 19.21 12.90
N PHE A 296 -8.86 19.54 13.92
CA PHE A 296 -8.81 20.87 14.54
C PHE A 296 -7.65 21.72 14.02
N ALA A 297 -6.85 21.21 13.09
CA ALA A 297 -5.64 21.88 12.61
C ALA A 297 -5.96 22.90 11.52
N HIS A 298 -6.24 24.14 11.94
CA HIS A 298 -6.46 25.28 11.06
C HIS A 298 -5.19 26.11 10.80
N TRP A 299 -4.08 25.79 11.47
CA TRP A 299 -2.82 26.52 11.40
C TRP A 299 -1.69 25.61 10.90
N GLY A 300 -0.76 26.14 10.09
CA GLY A 300 0.28 25.36 9.45
C GLY A 300 1.14 24.50 10.41
N TRP A 301 1.54 25.02 11.56
CA TRP A 301 2.34 24.25 12.53
C TRP A 301 1.52 23.13 13.21
N ALA A 302 0.26 23.41 13.60
CA ALA A 302 -0.62 22.41 14.22
C ALA A 302 -0.94 21.28 13.24
N PHE A 303 -1.14 21.65 11.97
CA PHE A 303 -1.32 20.69 10.89
C PHE A 303 -0.08 19.80 10.72
N THR A 304 1.12 20.40 10.69
CA THR A 304 2.38 19.66 10.56
C THR A 304 2.58 18.68 11.73
N VAL A 305 2.29 19.10 12.96
CA VAL A 305 2.34 18.20 14.13
C VAL A 305 1.36 17.05 13.99
N GLY A 306 0.09 17.31 13.64
CA GLY A 306 -0.92 16.28 13.43
C GLY A 306 -0.50 15.29 12.35
N LEU A 307 0.09 15.78 11.26
CA LEU A 307 0.56 14.98 10.14
C LEU A 307 1.75 14.08 10.51
N VAL A 308 2.72 14.61 11.27
CA VAL A 308 3.85 13.83 11.80
C VAL A 308 3.37 12.75 12.77
N VAL A 309 2.47 13.09 13.70
CA VAL A 309 1.89 12.13 14.65
C VAL A 309 1.18 11.02 13.90
N TRP A 310 0.36 11.36 12.90
CA TRP A 310 -0.31 10.39 12.06
C TRP A 310 0.69 9.47 11.33
N ALA A 311 1.72 10.03 10.69
CA ALA A 311 2.71 9.26 9.93
C ALA A 311 3.50 8.28 10.82
N VAL A 312 3.87 8.70 12.04
CA VAL A 312 4.52 7.84 13.04
C VAL A 312 3.60 6.68 13.43
N GLY A 313 2.32 6.97 13.70
CA GLY A 313 1.33 5.97 14.06
C GLY A 313 1.09 4.95 12.93
N ALA A 314 0.87 5.43 11.71
CA ALA A 314 0.62 4.60 10.54
C ALA A 314 1.81 3.68 10.23
N ALA A 315 3.04 4.22 10.19
CA ALA A 315 4.25 3.45 9.96
C ALA A 315 4.53 2.39 11.06
N THR A 316 4.01 2.61 12.27
CA THR A 316 4.15 1.66 13.39
C THR A 316 3.09 0.57 13.34
N ALA A 317 1.85 0.90 12.97
CA ALA A 317 0.71 -0.03 13.00
C ALA A 317 0.79 -1.10 11.90
N GLU A 318 1.06 -0.69 10.66
CA GLU A 318 0.96 -1.54 9.47
C GLU A 318 1.84 -2.81 9.55
N PRO A 319 3.17 -2.73 9.73
CA PRO A 319 4.02 -3.91 9.76
C PRO A 319 3.75 -4.79 10.98
N SER A 320 3.30 -4.18 12.08
CA SER A 320 2.95 -4.92 13.30
C SER A 320 1.67 -5.74 13.12
N LEU A 321 0.65 -5.21 12.42
CA LEU A 321 -0.58 -5.94 12.09
C LEU A 321 -0.30 -7.10 11.14
N THR A 322 0.49 -6.89 10.09
CA THR A 322 0.90 -7.94 9.14
C THR A 322 1.71 -9.04 9.83
N THR A 323 2.62 -8.66 10.73
CA THR A 323 3.39 -9.63 11.53
C THR A 323 2.50 -10.44 12.47
N LEU A 324 1.53 -9.80 13.13
CA LEU A 324 0.54 -10.49 13.96
C LEU A 324 -0.27 -11.51 13.17
N LEU A 325 -0.71 -11.14 11.98
CA LEU A 325 -1.48 -12.01 11.10
C LEU A 325 -0.70 -13.27 10.74
N THR A 326 0.56 -13.10 10.32
CA THR A 326 1.44 -14.23 9.95
C THR A 326 1.81 -15.12 11.12
N LYS A 327 1.96 -14.55 12.34
CA LYS A 327 2.26 -15.33 13.56
C LYS A 327 1.07 -16.15 14.06
N ARG A 328 -0.15 -15.73 13.77
CA ARG A 328 -1.38 -16.45 14.17
C ARG A 328 -1.80 -17.52 13.19
N ALA A 329 -1.29 -17.44 11.96
CA ALA A 329 -1.53 -18.45 10.95
C ALA A 329 -0.64 -19.67 11.17
N ASP A 330 -1.22 -20.87 11.13
CA ASP A 330 -0.46 -22.10 11.02
C ASP A 330 0.47 -22.05 9.82
N ARG A 331 1.65 -22.65 9.92
CA ARG A 331 2.66 -22.63 8.84
C ARG A 331 2.10 -23.05 7.48
N SER A 332 1.22 -24.06 7.45
CA SER A 332 0.57 -24.58 6.25
C SER A 332 -0.47 -23.61 5.65
N LYS A 333 -1.07 -22.72 6.45
CA LYS A 333 -2.16 -21.80 6.04
C LYS A 333 -1.69 -20.35 5.87
N ARG A 334 -0.40 -20.04 6.09
CA ARG A 334 0.11 -18.65 5.98
C ARG A 334 -0.17 -18.01 4.62
N GLY A 335 -0.01 -18.78 3.53
CA GLY A 335 -0.32 -18.27 2.20
C GLY A 335 -1.80 -17.90 2.04
N ALA A 336 -2.71 -18.73 2.55
CA ALA A 336 -4.15 -18.46 2.51
C ALA A 336 -4.53 -17.22 3.35
N VAL A 337 -3.91 -17.06 4.53
CA VAL A 337 -4.11 -15.89 5.39
C VAL A 337 -3.58 -14.61 4.74
N MET A 338 -2.43 -14.65 4.06
CA MET A 338 -1.92 -13.49 3.33
C MET A 338 -2.82 -13.15 2.13
N GLY A 339 -3.28 -14.13 1.36
CA GLY A 339 -4.20 -13.88 0.26
C GLY A 339 -5.52 -13.22 0.69
N ILE A 340 -6.09 -13.61 1.85
CA ILE A 340 -7.27 -12.92 2.36
C ILE A 340 -6.93 -11.54 2.93
N SER A 341 -5.73 -11.35 3.48
CA SER A 341 -5.22 -10.04 3.90
C SER A 341 -5.16 -9.07 2.72
N ASP A 342 -4.65 -9.52 1.56
CA ASP A 342 -4.57 -8.72 0.35
C ASP A 342 -5.95 -8.38 -0.23
N ALA A 343 -6.90 -9.33 -0.16
CA ALA A 343 -8.30 -9.08 -0.53
C ALA A 343 -8.95 -8.03 0.37
N VAL A 344 -8.67 -8.07 1.68
CA VAL A 344 -9.14 -7.08 2.67
C VAL A 344 -8.55 -5.71 2.39
N ASN A 345 -7.25 -5.62 2.08
CA ASN A 345 -6.60 -4.37 1.70
C ASN A 345 -7.19 -3.81 0.40
N SER A 346 -7.41 -4.66 -0.60
CA SER A 346 -8.05 -4.27 -1.87
C SER A 346 -9.45 -3.72 -1.67
N ALA A 347 -10.26 -4.36 -0.81
CA ALA A 347 -11.60 -3.85 -0.46
C ALA A 347 -11.51 -2.44 0.16
N ALA A 348 -10.57 -2.19 1.06
CA ALA A 348 -10.34 -0.87 1.63
C ALA A 348 -9.91 0.16 0.57
N MET A 349 -9.04 -0.22 -0.37
CA MET A 349 -8.59 0.63 -1.47
C MET A 349 -9.70 0.95 -2.49
N ILE A 350 -10.70 0.08 -2.64
CA ILE A 350 -11.86 0.33 -3.50
C ILE A 350 -12.82 1.31 -2.84
N VAL A 351 -13.12 1.12 -1.57
CA VAL A 351 -14.19 1.85 -0.88
C VAL A 351 -13.70 3.16 -0.26
N GLY A 352 -12.49 3.16 0.33
CA GLY A 352 -11.94 4.26 1.10
C GLY A 352 -11.85 5.58 0.33
N PRO A 353 -11.22 5.63 -0.86
CA PRO A 353 -11.07 6.87 -1.62
C PRO A 353 -12.40 7.51 -1.98
N ALA A 354 -13.37 6.73 -2.44
CA ALA A 354 -14.68 7.23 -2.85
C ALA A 354 -15.47 7.82 -1.66
N ILE A 355 -15.52 7.10 -0.53
CA ILE A 355 -16.18 7.60 0.68
C ILE A 355 -15.47 8.86 1.21
N GLY A 356 -14.14 8.85 1.24
CA GLY A 356 -13.36 10.00 1.68
C GLY A 356 -13.62 11.25 0.84
N SER A 357 -13.66 11.11 -0.49
CA SER A 357 -13.98 12.22 -1.39
C SER A 357 -15.39 12.78 -1.17
N ALA A 358 -16.38 11.91 -0.96
CA ALA A 358 -17.73 12.34 -0.61
C ALA A 358 -17.74 13.15 0.69
N MET A 359 -16.99 12.73 1.72
CA MET A 359 -16.86 13.44 2.98
C MET A 359 -16.19 14.80 2.82
N VAL A 360 -15.08 14.87 2.07
CA VAL A 360 -14.41 16.15 1.77
C VAL A 360 -15.31 17.08 0.97
N GLY A 361 -16.20 16.55 0.13
CA GLY A 361 -17.20 17.31 -0.61
C GLY A 361 -18.21 18.03 0.29
N VAL A 362 -18.57 17.40 1.42
CA VAL A 362 -19.47 17.99 2.42
C VAL A 362 -18.72 18.96 3.33
N GLN A 363 -17.69 18.48 4.02
CA GLN A 363 -16.78 19.28 4.85
C GLN A 363 -15.41 18.60 4.91
N ALA A 364 -14.34 19.34 4.61
CA ALA A 364 -13.00 18.77 4.50
C ALA A 364 -12.54 17.99 5.78
N PRO A 365 -12.76 18.45 7.02
CA PRO A 365 -12.36 17.71 8.22
C PRO A 365 -13.07 16.37 8.45
N LEU A 366 -14.21 16.11 7.78
CA LEU A 366 -14.95 14.85 7.95
C LEU A 366 -14.13 13.63 7.49
N VAL A 367 -13.21 13.80 6.53
CA VAL A 367 -12.33 12.72 6.11
C VAL A 367 -11.40 12.27 7.24
N CYS A 368 -10.88 13.24 8.02
CA CYS A 368 -10.08 12.94 9.21
C CYS A 368 -10.94 12.32 10.32
N GLY A 369 -12.18 12.81 10.51
CA GLY A 369 -13.15 12.26 11.46
C GLY A 369 -13.49 10.80 11.17
N LEU A 370 -13.78 10.47 9.91
CA LEU A 370 -14.06 9.09 9.49
C LEU A 370 -12.83 8.19 9.69
N SER A 371 -11.64 8.67 9.32
CA SER A 371 -10.39 7.93 9.49
C SER A 371 -10.05 7.74 10.98
N ALA A 372 -10.29 8.74 11.82
CA ALA A 372 -10.15 8.63 13.28
C ALA A 372 -11.13 7.61 13.87
N LEU A 373 -12.38 7.62 13.42
CA LEU A 373 -13.40 6.67 13.87
C LEU A 373 -12.99 5.23 13.48
N ALA A 374 -12.63 5.00 12.23
CA ALA A 374 -12.23 3.67 11.76
C ALA A 374 -10.98 3.15 12.49
N SER A 375 -9.92 3.97 12.61
CA SER A 375 -8.70 3.61 13.34
C SER A 375 -8.99 3.44 14.84
N GLY A 376 -9.83 4.28 15.43
CA GLY A 376 -10.27 4.19 16.83
C GLY A 376 -11.08 2.91 17.13
N VAL A 377 -12.02 2.56 16.26
CA VAL A 377 -12.77 1.29 16.40
C VAL A 377 -11.82 0.09 16.31
N ALA A 378 -10.79 0.15 15.44
CA ALA A 378 -9.78 -0.88 15.36
C ALA A 378 -9.03 -1.12 16.68
N LEU A 379 -8.89 -0.12 17.56
CA LEU A 379 -8.28 -0.27 18.91
C LEU A 379 -9.08 -1.19 19.80
N PHE A 380 -10.42 -1.11 19.74
CA PHE A 380 -11.34 -1.84 20.64
C PHE A 380 -11.64 -3.26 20.17
N ILE A 381 -11.27 -3.64 18.95
CA ILE A 381 -11.43 -5.01 18.48
C ILE A 381 -10.47 -5.90 19.25
N HIS A 382 -11.01 -6.67 20.20
CA HIS A 382 -10.23 -7.48 21.12
C HIS A 382 -9.52 -8.62 20.40
N HIS A 383 -8.28 -8.78 20.73
CA HIS A 383 -7.51 -9.99 20.56
C HIS A 383 -8.04 -11.03 21.55
N ASP A 384 -8.61 -12.13 21.10
CA ASP A 384 -8.76 -13.31 21.94
C ASP A 384 -7.37 -13.81 22.38
N SER A 385 -6.89 -13.21 23.46
CA SER A 385 -5.58 -13.52 24.10
C SER A 385 -5.53 -14.90 24.77
N LYS A 386 -6.71 -15.61 24.83
CA LYS A 386 -6.81 -16.90 25.53
C LYS A 386 -6.08 -18.07 24.87
N ILE A 387 -5.73 -17.97 23.57
CA ILE A 387 -5.06 -19.06 22.85
C ILE A 387 -3.54 -19.02 23.04
N GLY A 388 -2.92 -17.86 23.24
CA GLY A 388 -1.47 -17.73 23.43
C GLY A 388 -0.95 -18.27 24.75
N LEU A 389 -1.74 -18.20 25.82
CA LEU A 389 -1.35 -18.69 27.15
C LEU A 389 -1.41 -20.23 27.27
N GLY A 390 -2.28 -20.89 26.50
CA GLY A 390 -2.38 -22.35 26.49
C GLY A 390 -1.19 -23.02 25.82
N LEU A 391 -0.73 -22.51 24.68
CA LEU A 391 0.42 -23.07 23.94
C LEU A 391 1.75 -22.86 24.69
N TRP A 392 1.89 -21.70 25.36
CA TRP A 392 3.10 -21.41 26.13
C TRP A 392 3.21 -22.24 27.40
N ARG A 393 2.07 -22.57 28.02
CA ARG A 393 1.98 -23.45 29.20
C ARG A 393 2.31 -24.90 28.83
N ASN A 394 1.86 -25.38 27.68
CA ASN A 394 2.13 -26.73 27.19
C ASN A 394 3.60 -26.91 26.75
N HIS A 395 4.23 -25.89 26.13
CA HIS A 395 5.67 -25.95 25.82
C HIS A 395 6.58 -25.95 27.05
N ARG A 396 6.21 -25.26 28.15
CA ARG A 396 6.96 -25.34 29.40
C ARG A 396 6.77 -26.65 30.13
N GLN A 397 5.63 -27.32 29.96
CA GLN A 397 5.43 -28.67 30.55
C GLN A 397 6.13 -29.76 29.74
N ALA A 398 6.22 -29.64 28.41
CA ALA A 398 6.98 -30.55 27.55
C ALA A 398 8.52 -30.42 27.71
N ALA A 399 9.02 -29.25 28.08
CA ALA A 399 10.43 -29.01 28.31
C ALA A 399 10.90 -29.38 29.76
N ARG A 400 9.96 -29.78 30.63
CA ARG A 400 10.23 -30.24 31.99
C ARG A 400 10.04 -31.77 32.17
N ARG A 401 9.67 -32.46 31.09
CA ARG A 401 9.73 -33.95 31.00
C ARG A 401 10.84 -34.35 30.03
#